data_bdb5ecf53c0e75a987273ad82f3b3b3e
#
_entry.id   bdb5ecf53c0e75a987273ad82f3b3b3e
#
_cell.length_a   1.000
_cell.length_b   1.000
_cell.length_c   1.000
_cell.angle_alpha   90.00
_cell.angle_beta   90.00
_cell.angle_gamma   90.00
#
_symmetry.space_group_name_H-M   'P 1'
#
loop_
_entity.id
_entity.type
_entity.pdbx_description
1 polymer ?
#
loop_
_entity_poly.entity_id
_entity_poly.type
_entity_poly.pdbx_seq_one_letter_code
_entity_poly.pdbx_strand_id
1 'polypeptide(L)'
;DPEMSRGLGDVYKRQAADFPTLVGKIVIVDALPCLMALTHPDFNPVADKDCSDMITRITAMNHEQFVRMQRMSVASLTTDSLKFDEIVEWGAASDRKTYAAMYCDFANTDLRERIRSIAVPVLVLLEPHFKNIASIVNEQYRNLHGVRLRYAEQGLHFMMFDDKEWFMNELTGFIKE
;
A
#
# COMPACT_ATOMS: atom_id res chain seq x y z
N ASP A 1 11.01 1.91 7.28
CA ASP A 1 11.10 0.78 6.33
C ASP A 1 9.96 0.89 5.31
N PRO A 2 10.24 1.31 4.06
CA PRO A 2 9.21 1.58 3.05
C PRO A 2 8.54 0.31 2.51
N GLU A 3 9.20 -0.82 2.60
CA GLU A 3 8.61 -2.11 2.22
C GLU A 3 7.62 -2.59 3.29
N MET A 4 7.87 -2.27 4.56
CA MET A 4 6.87 -2.43 5.63
C MET A 4 5.68 -1.49 5.41
N SER A 5 5.85 -0.36 4.70
CA SER A 5 4.75 0.57 4.44
C SER A 5 3.65 -0.05 3.56
N ARG A 6 3.94 -1.02 2.70
CA ARG A 6 2.91 -1.73 1.92
C ARG A 6 1.98 -2.57 2.82
N GLY A 7 2.52 -3.24 3.84
CA GLY A 7 1.72 -3.94 4.85
C GLY A 7 1.19 -3.04 5.96
N LEU A 8 1.89 -1.95 6.30
CA LEU A 8 1.48 -1.00 7.33
C LEU A 8 0.20 -0.23 6.94
N GLY A 9 -0.02 0.07 5.68
CA GLY A 9 -1.28 0.67 5.23
C GLY A 9 -2.50 -0.17 5.64
N ASP A 10 -2.41 -1.48 5.58
CA ASP A 10 -3.46 -2.39 6.01
C ASP A 10 -3.53 -2.52 7.53
N VAL A 11 -2.39 -2.50 8.23
CA VAL A 11 -2.37 -2.48 9.70
C VAL A 11 -3.05 -1.23 10.23
N TYR A 12 -2.75 -0.04 9.71
CA TYR A 12 -3.39 1.21 10.15
C TYR A 12 -4.88 1.27 9.81
N LYS A 13 -5.30 0.75 8.67
CA LYS A 13 -6.73 0.61 8.35
C LYS A 13 -7.44 -0.32 9.34
N ARG A 14 -6.82 -1.47 9.68
CA ARG A 14 -7.32 -2.39 10.71
C ARG A 14 -7.39 -1.70 12.07
N GLN A 15 -6.32 -1.01 12.49
CA GLN A 15 -6.29 -0.28 13.77
C GLN A 15 -7.37 0.81 13.84
N ALA A 16 -7.56 1.60 12.80
CA ALA A 16 -8.59 2.61 12.77
C ALA A 16 -10.01 2.03 12.80
N ALA A 17 -10.21 0.87 12.17
CA ALA A 17 -11.47 0.15 12.22
C ALA A 17 -11.73 -0.47 13.60
N ASP A 18 -10.69 -0.97 14.27
CA ASP A 18 -10.81 -1.64 15.58
C ASP A 18 -10.83 -0.63 16.75
N PHE A 19 -10.18 0.53 16.59
CA PHE A 19 -10.04 1.56 17.64
C PHE A 19 -10.42 2.96 17.13
N PRO A 20 -11.67 3.17 16.69
CA PRO A 20 -12.10 4.41 16.01
C PRO A 20 -11.99 5.68 16.88
N THR A 21 -11.93 5.55 18.20
CA THR A 21 -11.80 6.69 19.13
C THR A 21 -10.36 7.18 19.31
N LEU A 22 -9.36 6.40 18.88
CA LEU A 22 -7.95 6.75 19.02
C LEU A 22 -7.38 7.46 17.79
N VAL A 23 -8.12 7.46 16.68
CA VAL A 23 -7.67 8.00 15.39
C VAL A 23 -8.51 9.23 15.06
N GLY A 24 -7.85 10.36 14.74
CA GLY A 24 -8.55 11.60 14.36
C GLY A 24 -8.75 11.73 12.84
N LYS A 25 -7.74 11.40 12.06
CA LYS A 25 -7.74 11.44 10.58
C LYS A 25 -6.85 10.33 10.02
N ILE A 26 -7.13 9.88 8.81
CA ILE A 26 -6.32 8.87 8.12
C ILE A 26 -5.90 9.40 6.76
N VAL A 27 -4.62 9.23 6.43
CA VAL A 27 -4.11 9.40 5.07
C VAL A 27 -3.60 8.06 4.57
N ILE A 28 -4.14 7.59 3.48
CA ILE A 28 -3.74 6.35 2.81
C ILE A 28 -2.97 6.76 1.56
N VAL A 29 -1.75 6.24 1.42
CA VAL A 29 -0.89 6.55 0.27
C VAL A 29 -0.79 5.29 -0.58
N ASP A 30 -1.34 5.36 -1.77
CA ASP A 30 -1.26 4.39 -2.85
C ASP A 30 -1.56 2.94 -2.45
N ALA A 31 -2.62 2.74 -1.67
CA ALA A 31 -3.02 1.41 -1.21
C ALA A 31 -4.53 1.20 -1.37
N LEU A 32 -4.93 0.05 -1.85
CA LEU A 32 -6.32 -0.37 -2.00
C LEU A 32 -6.76 -1.27 -0.82
N PRO A 33 -8.06 -1.34 -0.51
CA PRO A 33 -8.58 -2.26 0.49
C PRO A 33 -8.33 -3.74 0.17
N CYS A 34 -8.27 -4.10 -1.10
CA CYS A 34 -7.98 -5.45 -1.56
C CYS A 34 -7.20 -5.41 -2.88
N LEU A 35 -5.90 -5.71 -2.84
CA LEU A 35 -5.07 -5.70 -4.03
C LEU A 35 -5.53 -6.72 -5.07
N MET A 36 -5.89 -7.92 -4.64
CA MET A 36 -6.30 -9.01 -5.52
C MET A 36 -7.60 -8.73 -6.27
N ALA A 37 -8.45 -7.85 -5.74
CA ALA A 37 -9.69 -7.46 -6.40
C ALA A 37 -9.50 -6.57 -7.64
N LEU A 38 -8.27 -6.13 -7.93
CA LEU A 38 -7.95 -5.47 -9.22
C LEU A 38 -8.11 -6.43 -10.41
N THR A 39 -7.76 -7.69 -10.23
CA THR A 39 -7.80 -8.73 -11.27
C THR A 39 -8.88 -9.79 -11.02
N HIS A 40 -9.29 -9.94 -9.77
CA HIS A 40 -10.30 -10.91 -9.32
C HIS A 40 -11.33 -10.19 -8.44
N PRO A 41 -12.36 -9.54 -9.03
CA PRO A 41 -13.33 -8.74 -8.27
C PRO A 41 -14.01 -9.51 -7.12
N ASP A 42 -14.25 -10.81 -7.33
CA ASP A 42 -14.87 -11.72 -6.34
C ASP A 42 -13.85 -12.38 -5.41
N PHE A 43 -12.63 -11.81 -5.30
CA PHE A 43 -11.61 -12.36 -4.41
C PHE A 43 -12.13 -12.45 -2.98
N ASN A 44 -11.89 -13.61 -2.36
CA ASN A 44 -12.12 -13.87 -0.94
C ASN A 44 -10.82 -14.40 -0.32
N PRO A 45 -10.40 -13.87 0.84
CA PRO A 45 -9.24 -14.37 1.55
C PRO A 45 -9.37 -15.85 1.89
N VAL A 46 -8.27 -16.57 1.80
CA VAL A 46 -8.19 -17.96 2.26
C VAL A 46 -7.88 -17.95 3.75
N ALA A 47 -8.73 -18.57 4.56
CA ALA A 47 -8.46 -18.75 5.98
C ALA A 47 -7.18 -19.58 6.16
N ASP A 48 -6.35 -19.21 7.13
CA ASP A 48 -5.09 -19.90 7.45
C ASP A 48 -4.20 -20.11 6.21
N LYS A 49 -4.07 -19.06 5.38
CA LYS A 49 -3.26 -19.09 4.16
C LYS A 49 -1.85 -19.59 4.44
N ASP A 50 -1.49 -20.72 3.84
CA ASP A 50 -0.12 -21.22 3.91
C ASP A 50 0.82 -20.33 3.07
N CYS A 51 1.79 -19.73 3.74
CA CYS A 51 2.84 -18.89 3.16
C CYS A 51 4.20 -19.58 3.10
N SER A 52 4.30 -20.86 3.46
CA SER A 52 5.56 -21.58 3.60
C SER A 52 6.38 -21.61 2.32
N ASP A 53 5.75 -21.80 1.16
CA ASP A 53 6.43 -21.82 -0.14
C ASP A 53 7.06 -20.45 -0.48
N MET A 54 6.34 -19.35 -0.24
CA MET A 54 6.86 -18.00 -0.47
C MET A 54 8.01 -17.71 0.49
N ILE A 55 7.84 -18.03 1.77
CA ILE A 55 8.86 -17.83 2.80
C ILE A 55 10.11 -18.62 2.43
N THR A 56 9.98 -19.91 2.09
CA THR A 56 11.09 -20.77 1.71
C THR A 56 11.84 -20.20 0.51
N ARG A 57 11.12 -19.81 -0.54
CA ARG A 57 11.71 -19.27 -1.77
C ARG A 57 12.48 -17.95 -1.51
N ILE A 58 11.91 -17.03 -0.74
CA ILE A 58 12.54 -15.73 -0.48
C ILE A 58 13.73 -15.87 0.49
N THR A 59 13.61 -16.72 1.53
CA THR A 59 14.69 -16.95 2.49
C THR A 59 15.87 -17.71 1.89
N ALA A 60 15.63 -18.54 0.88
CA ALA A 60 16.69 -19.26 0.15
C ALA A 60 17.53 -18.35 -0.77
N MET A 61 17.06 -17.14 -1.08
CA MET A 61 17.83 -16.20 -1.90
C MET A 61 19.09 -15.77 -1.16
N ASN A 62 20.23 -15.70 -1.87
CA ASN A 62 21.39 -14.98 -1.34
C ASN A 62 21.17 -13.47 -1.41
N HIS A 63 22.09 -12.69 -0.85
CA HIS A 63 21.95 -11.23 -0.79
C HIS A 63 21.81 -10.61 -2.18
N GLU A 64 22.63 -11.01 -3.13
CA GLU A 64 22.61 -10.48 -4.50
C GLU A 64 21.29 -10.75 -5.23
N GLN A 65 20.74 -11.96 -5.07
CA GLN A 65 19.45 -12.33 -5.64
C GLN A 65 18.31 -11.50 -5.04
N PHE A 66 18.34 -11.28 -3.73
CA PHE A 66 17.34 -10.48 -3.04
C PHE A 66 17.41 -9.00 -3.46
N VAL A 67 18.62 -8.42 -3.52
CA VAL A 67 18.81 -7.05 -4.04
C VAL A 67 18.30 -6.93 -5.47
N ARG A 68 18.59 -7.91 -6.34
CA ARG A 68 18.09 -7.90 -7.73
C ARG A 68 16.57 -7.91 -7.78
N MET A 69 15.93 -8.73 -6.94
CA MET A 69 14.47 -8.77 -6.82
C MET A 69 13.93 -7.40 -6.36
N GLN A 70 14.55 -6.77 -5.35
CA GLN A 70 14.16 -5.43 -4.90
C GLN A 70 14.30 -4.38 -6.01
N ARG A 71 15.41 -4.40 -6.77
CA ARG A 71 15.60 -3.48 -7.90
C ARG A 71 14.49 -3.61 -8.95
N MET A 72 14.10 -4.84 -9.28
CA MET A 72 13.01 -5.09 -10.24
C MET A 72 11.67 -4.57 -9.70
N SER A 73 11.41 -4.75 -8.41
CA SER A 73 10.20 -4.27 -7.76
C SER A 73 10.16 -2.73 -7.72
N VAL A 74 11.24 -2.09 -7.26
CA VAL A 74 11.32 -0.63 -7.11
C VAL A 74 11.25 0.09 -8.46
N ALA A 75 11.71 -0.52 -9.54
CA ALA A 75 11.63 0.07 -10.89
C ALA A 75 10.19 0.40 -11.35
N SER A 76 9.19 -0.26 -10.79
CA SER A 76 7.78 0.03 -11.06
C SER A 76 7.11 0.94 -10.01
N LEU A 77 7.86 1.48 -9.06
CA LEU A 77 7.31 2.17 -7.90
C LEU A 77 7.77 3.62 -7.76
N THR A 78 8.81 4.03 -8.46
CA THR A 78 9.30 5.41 -8.46
C THR A 78 9.88 5.79 -9.81
N THR A 79 9.71 7.04 -10.17
CA THR A 79 10.37 7.69 -11.32
C THR A 79 11.61 8.48 -10.90
N ASP A 80 11.80 8.69 -9.58
CA ASP A 80 12.94 9.43 -9.05
C ASP A 80 14.21 8.57 -9.06
N SER A 81 15.06 8.79 -10.07
CA SER A 81 16.34 8.09 -10.21
C SER A 81 17.33 8.37 -9.07
N LEU A 82 17.20 9.50 -8.37
CA LEU A 82 18.08 9.85 -7.24
C LEU A 82 17.70 9.08 -5.98
N LYS A 83 16.42 8.68 -5.85
CA LYS A 83 15.91 7.90 -4.72
C LYS A 83 15.88 6.41 -4.99
N PHE A 84 16.05 5.98 -6.23
CA PHE A 84 15.92 4.58 -6.62
C PHE A 84 16.81 3.63 -5.80
N ASP A 85 18.12 3.91 -5.74
CA ASP A 85 19.07 3.04 -5.03
C ASP A 85 18.84 3.06 -3.51
N GLU A 86 18.49 4.20 -2.94
CA GLU A 86 18.13 4.34 -1.52
C GLU A 86 16.90 3.47 -1.16
N ILE A 87 15.84 3.49 -2.00
CA ILE A 87 14.64 2.66 -1.80
C ILE A 87 14.98 1.18 -1.93
N VAL A 88 15.84 0.81 -2.89
CA VAL A 88 16.31 -0.58 -3.03
C VAL A 88 17.06 -1.05 -1.78
N GLU A 89 17.94 -0.20 -1.22
CA GLU A 89 18.69 -0.51 0.00
C GLU A 89 17.76 -0.74 1.20
N TRP A 90 16.72 0.07 1.33
CA TRP A 90 15.71 -0.14 2.38
C TRP A 90 15.03 -1.51 2.28
N GLY A 91 14.60 -1.90 1.07
CA GLY A 91 14.03 -3.22 0.83
C GLY A 91 15.03 -4.34 1.08
N ALA A 92 16.27 -4.17 0.62
CA ALA A 92 17.34 -5.16 0.75
C ALA A 92 17.80 -5.38 2.21
N ALA A 93 17.63 -4.37 3.08
CA ALA A 93 17.93 -4.45 4.51
C ALA A 93 16.85 -5.19 5.31
N SER A 94 15.68 -5.45 4.70
CA SER A 94 14.58 -6.13 5.38
C SER A 94 14.91 -7.60 5.68
N ASP A 95 14.42 -8.11 6.82
CA ASP A 95 14.46 -9.54 7.10
C ASP A 95 13.62 -10.31 6.09
N ARG A 96 14.22 -11.24 5.36
CA ARG A 96 13.59 -11.94 4.23
C ARG A 96 12.39 -12.77 4.62
N LYS A 97 12.41 -13.36 5.82
CA LYS A 97 11.29 -14.16 6.32
C LYS A 97 10.08 -13.26 6.61
N THR A 98 10.32 -12.16 7.28
CA THR A 98 9.30 -11.14 7.58
C THR A 98 8.75 -10.54 6.30
N TYR A 99 9.61 -10.16 5.36
CA TYR A 99 9.21 -9.65 4.05
C TYR A 99 8.27 -10.63 3.33
N ALA A 100 8.65 -11.91 3.24
CA ALA A 100 7.86 -12.92 2.56
C ALA A 100 6.50 -13.15 3.24
N ALA A 101 6.50 -13.25 4.57
CA ALA A 101 5.27 -13.45 5.34
C ALA A 101 4.30 -12.27 5.18
N MET A 102 4.80 -11.03 5.28
CA MET A 102 3.99 -9.83 5.08
C MET A 102 3.43 -9.71 3.66
N TYR A 103 4.22 -10.04 2.64
CA TYR A 103 3.76 -9.98 1.25
C TYR A 103 2.67 -11.02 0.97
N CYS A 104 2.79 -12.21 1.56
CA CYS A 104 1.76 -13.25 1.48
C CYS A 104 0.47 -12.82 2.21
N ASP A 105 0.55 -12.26 3.40
CA ASP A 105 -0.61 -11.74 4.14
C ASP A 105 -1.28 -10.59 3.37
N PHE A 106 -0.49 -9.65 2.86
CA PHE A 106 -0.97 -8.55 2.04
C PHE A 106 -1.74 -9.04 0.80
N ALA A 107 -1.18 -10.01 0.06
CA ALA A 107 -1.83 -10.60 -1.10
C ALA A 107 -3.11 -11.40 -0.75
N ASN A 108 -3.27 -11.79 0.51
CA ASN A 108 -4.45 -12.50 1.01
C ASN A 108 -5.41 -11.61 1.83
N THR A 109 -5.18 -10.30 1.85
CA THR A 109 -5.97 -9.35 2.65
C THR A 109 -7.11 -8.76 1.82
N ASP A 110 -8.33 -8.74 2.41
CA ASP A 110 -9.48 -8.00 1.92
C ASP A 110 -10.11 -7.19 3.06
N LEU A 111 -10.05 -5.87 2.94
CA LEU A 111 -10.60 -4.93 3.92
C LEU A 111 -11.85 -4.20 3.41
N ARG A 112 -12.37 -4.54 2.21
CA ARG A 112 -13.49 -3.82 1.57
C ARG A 112 -14.73 -3.71 2.47
N GLU A 113 -15.02 -4.75 3.25
CA GLU A 113 -16.14 -4.72 4.21
C GLU A 113 -15.73 -4.07 5.55
N ARG A 114 -14.49 -4.26 5.97
CA ARG A 114 -14.02 -3.82 7.27
C ARG A 114 -13.85 -2.30 7.37
N ILE A 115 -13.50 -1.63 6.27
CA ILE A 115 -13.31 -0.17 6.23
C ILE A 115 -14.59 0.62 6.53
N ARG A 116 -15.78 0.02 6.47
CA ARG A 116 -17.06 0.67 6.83
C ARG A 116 -17.14 1.10 8.29
N SER A 117 -16.34 0.49 9.18
CA SER A 117 -16.29 0.86 10.60
C SER A 117 -15.41 2.10 10.86
N ILE A 118 -14.71 2.61 9.86
CA ILE A 118 -13.90 3.82 9.96
C ILE A 118 -14.83 5.03 9.91
N ALA A 119 -14.91 5.76 11.03
CA ALA A 119 -15.82 6.92 11.18
C ALA A 119 -15.11 8.27 11.09
N VAL A 120 -13.78 8.28 10.93
CA VAL A 120 -12.97 9.51 10.85
C VAL A 120 -12.74 9.91 9.39
N PRO A 121 -12.42 11.20 9.13
CA PRO A 121 -12.07 11.65 7.78
C PRO A 121 -10.91 10.86 7.20
N VAL A 122 -11.03 10.45 5.93
CA VAL A 122 -10.00 9.70 5.22
C VAL A 122 -9.65 10.38 3.90
N LEU A 123 -8.36 10.59 3.68
CA LEU A 123 -7.78 10.98 2.40
C LEU A 123 -7.02 9.81 1.81
N VAL A 124 -7.27 9.49 0.55
CA VAL A 124 -6.51 8.48 -0.21
C VAL A 124 -5.81 9.18 -1.36
N LEU A 125 -4.49 9.11 -1.36
CA LEU A 125 -3.64 9.62 -2.43
C LEU A 125 -3.23 8.44 -3.32
N LEU A 126 -3.47 8.54 -4.62
CA LEU A 126 -3.30 7.45 -5.59
C LEU A 126 -2.41 7.89 -6.74
N GLU A 127 -1.59 6.98 -7.25
CA GLU A 127 -0.80 7.21 -8.45
C GLU A 127 -1.69 7.37 -9.71
N PRO A 128 -1.18 7.98 -10.80
CA PRO A 128 -1.97 8.31 -12.00
C PRO A 128 -2.63 7.10 -12.66
N HIS A 129 -2.03 5.91 -12.60
CA HIS A 129 -2.58 4.69 -13.20
C HIS A 129 -3.97 4.34 -12.67
N PHE A 130 -4.23 4.60 -11.39
CA PHE A 130 -5.54 4.34 -10.78
C PHE A 130 -6.65 5.24 -11.34
N LYS A 131 -6.31 6.37 -11.97
CA LYS A 131 -7.28 7.23 -12.65
C LYS A 131 -7.97 6.49 -13.81
N ASN A 132 -7.22 5.64 -14.52
CA ASN A 132 -7.73 4.86 -15.66
C ASN A 132 -8.71 3.75 -15.23
N ILE A 133 -8.63 3.32 -13.98
CA ILE A 133 -9.51 2.31 -13.39
C ILE A 133 -10.30 2.86 -12.19
N ALA A 134 -10.62 4.15 -12.22
CA ALA A 134 -11.29 4.85 -11.13
C ALA A 134 -12.62 4.19 -10.70
N SER A 135 -13.34 3.57 -11.62
CA SER A 135 -14.56 2.81 -11.29
C SER A 135 -14.29 1.63 -10.36
N ILE A 136 -13.20 0.88 -10.60
CA ILE A 136 -12.78 -0.24 -9.75
C ILE A 136 -12.30 0.29 -8.38
N VAL A 137 -11.54 1.38 -8.37
CA VAL A 137 -11.09 2.02 -7.13
C VAL A 137 -12.27 2.50 -6.28
N ASN A 138 -13.21 3.20 -6.89
CA ASN A 138 -14.42 3.67 -6.21
C ASN A 138 -15.23 2.50 -5.62
N GLU A 139 -15.36 1.40 -6.36
CA GLU A 139 -16.04 0.20 -5.89
C GLU A 139 -15.34 -0.40 -4.66
N GLN A 140 -14.01 -0.44 -4.65
CA GLN A 140 -13.27 -0.94 -3.49
C GLN A 140 -13.42 -0.07 -2.24
N TYR A 141 -13.61 1.23 -2.40
CA TYR A 141 -13.79 2.19 -1.30
C TYR A 141 -15.26 2.51 -0.99
N ARG A 142 -16.22 1.88 -1.67
CA ARG A 142 -17.66 2.21 -1.53
C ARG A 142 -18.20 2.16 -0.10
N ASN A 143 -17.61 1.29 0.73
CA ASN A 143 -18.02 1.12 2.13
C ASN A 143 -17.36 2.14 3.08
N LEU A 144 -16.44 2.97 2.61
CA LEU A 144 -15.76 3.98 3.41
C LEU A 144 -16.45 5.34 3.25
N HIS A 145 -17.27 5.70 4.22
CA HIS A 145 -18.04 6.94 4.15
C HIS A 145 -17.15 8.19 4.25
N GLY A 146 -17.41 9.16 3.37
CA GLY A 146 -16.69 10.45 3.39
C GLY A 146 -15.23 10.36 2.95
N VAL A 147 -14.81 9.27 2.31
CA VAL A 147 -13.47 9.15 1.74
C VAL A 147 -13.26 10.17 0.62
N ARG A 148 -12.07 10.78 0.61
CA ARG A 148 -11.61 11.64 -0.48
C ARG A 148 -10.53 10.92 -1.25
N LEU A 149 -10.79 10.60 -2.52
CA LEU A 149 -9.83 10.02 -3.45
C LEU A 149 -9.17 11.17 -4.24
N ARG A 150 -7.85 11.22 -4.22
CA ARG A 150 -7.03 12.16 -4.98
C ARG A 150 -6.04 11.41 -5.84
N TYR A 151 -5.95 11.77 -7.10
CA TYR A 151 -5.07 11.12 -8.07
C TYR A 151 -3.96 12.09 -8.44
N ALA A 152 -2.72 11.68 -8.28
CA ALA A 152 -1.57 12.45 -8.75
C ALA A 152 -1.62 12.59 -10.28
N GLU A 153 -0.97 13.63 -10.82
CA GLU A 153 -0.84 13.81 -12.26
C GLU A 153 0.41 13.13 -12.81
N GLN A 154 1.40 12.88 -11.95
CA GLN A 154 2.66 12.24 -12.29
C GLN A 154 3.18 11.41 -11.12
N GLY A 155 4.25 10.64 -11.36
CA GLY A 155 4.86 9.78 -10.36
C GLY A 155 4.20 8.40 -10.30
N LEU A 156 4.70 7.60 -9.36
CA LEU A 156 4.26 6.23 -9.10
C LEU A 156 4.00 6.07 -7.59
N HIS A 157 4.11 4.86 -7.08
CA HIS A 157 3.81 4.53 -5.68
C HIS A 157 4.53 5.45 -4.65
N PHE A 158 5.78 5.81 -4.90
CA PHE A 158 6.52 6.74 -4.03
C PHE A 158 6.30 8.21 -4.42
N MET A 159 5.04 8.61 -4.57
CA MET A 159 4.64 9.96 -4.96
C MET A 159 5.21 11.06 -4.05
N MET A 160 5.57 10.76 -2.80
CA MET A 160 6.24 11.69 -1.89
C MET A 160 7.65 12.09 -2.37
N PHE A 161 8.25 11.30 -3.27
CA PHE A 161 9.51 11.63 -3.95
C PHE A 161 9.23 12.11 -5.37
N ASP A 162 8.39 11.39 -6.12
CA ASP A 162 8.11 11.62 -7.53
C ASP A 162 7.36 12.93 -7.80
N ASP A 163 6.40 13.30 -6.91
CA ASP A 163 5.61 14.54 -6.97
C ASP A 163 5.44 15.14 -5.58
N LYS A 164 6.56 15.52 -5.00
CA LYS A 164 6.62 16.02 -3.62
C LYS A 164 5.73 17.23 -3.37
N GLU A 165 5.64 18.15 -4.32
CA GLU A 165 4.85 19.37 -4.15
C GLU A 165 3.36 19.04 -4.05
N TRP A 166 2.84 18.27 -4.99
CA TRP A 166 1.46 17.82 -4.98
C TRP A 166 1.16 17.01 -3.70
N PHE A 167 2.00 16.05 -3.38
CA PHE A 167 1.84 15.21 -2.18
C PHE A 167 1.76 16.05 -0.90
N MET A 168 2.68 17.00 -0.72
CA MET A 168 2.69 17.86 0.47
C MET A 168 1.51 18.81 0.52
N ASN A 169 1.03 19.32 -0.61
CA ASN A 169 -0.14 20.19 -0.67
C ASN A 169 -1.41 19.43 -0.27
N GLU A 170 -1.66 18.24 -0.82
CA GLU A 170 -2.82 17.41 -0.46
C GLU A 170 -2.77 17.00 1.03
N LEU A 171 -1.61 16.53 1.50
CA LEU A 171 -1.41 16.10 2.88
C LEU A 171 -1.65 17.25 3.87
N THR A 172 -0.97 18.38 3.67
CA THR A 172 -1.04 19.51 4.61
C THR A 172 -2.40 20.21 4.56
N GLY A 173 -3.04 20.27 3.40
CA GLY A 173 -4.42 20.77 3.27
C GLY A 173 -5.37 19.94 4.12
N PHE A 174 -5.33 18.62 3.98
CA PHE A 174 -6.19 17.71 4.73
C PHE A 174 -5.96 17.73 6.25
N ILE A 175 -4.70 17.82 6.69
CA ILE A 175 -4.38 17.82 8.12
C ILE A 175 -4.88 19.10 8.80
N LYS A 176 -4.86 20.26 8.12
CA LYS A 176 -5.25 21.57 8.67
C LYS A 176 -6.77 21.79 8.77
N GLU A 177 -7.57 21.01 8.08
CA GLU A 177 -9.04 21.04 8.20
C GLU A 177 -9.51 20.55 9.58
#